data_d81024d70cc22c689729694fdf9af720
#
_entry.id   d81024d70cc22c689729694fdf9af720
#
_cell.length_a   1.000
_cell.length_b   1.000
_cell.length_c   1.000
_cell.angle_alpha   90.00
_cell.angle_beta   90.00
_cell.angle_gamma   90.00
#
_symmetry.space_group_name_H-M   'P 1'
#
loop_
_entity.id
_entity.type
_entity.pdbx_description
1 polymer ?
#
loop_
_entity_poly.entity_id
_entity_poly.type
_entity_poly.pdbx_seq_one_letter_code
_entity_poly.pdbx_strand_id
1 'polypeptide(L)'
;MNRHHEQQQGQQKRLLIIDDEPDLTIICSLALEYYGFTVDTFNDSEEALSNFKPDYYDLVILDIKMPKMDGFELYDELKKKDNDVKVCFLTASELYYEEFRKKEYHALDKRLFIRKPIDNEDLLKEVNRIMTSA
;
A
#
# COMPACT_ATOMS: atom_id res chain seq x y z
N MET A 1 -13.85 6.70 26.31
CA MET A 1 -13.31 6.34 26.09
C MET A 1 -12.92 5.93 25.81
N ASN A 2 -13.44 5.92 25.39
CA ASN A 2 -12.87 5.30 24.88
C ASN A 2 -12.59 5.08 24.54
N ARG A 3 -12.46 5.30 24.00
CA ARG A 3 -11.86 4.88 23.36
C ARG A 3 -11.29 5.18 23.20
N HIS A 4 -11.61 5.43 23.12
CA HIS A 4 -10.91 5.28 22.71
C HIS A 4 -10.23 5.53 22.95
N HIS A 5 -10.46 6.13 22.99
CA HIS A 5 -9.66 6.05 23.08
C HIS A 5 -9.11 6.00 23.24
N GLU A 6 -9.32 6.12 23.33
CA GLU A 6 -8.78 5.87 23.38
C GLU A 6 -8.45 5.78 23.14
N GLN A 7 -8.54 5.90 22.97
CA GLN A 7 -8.14 5.75 22.65
C GLN A 7 -7.72 5.71 22.12
N GLN A 8 -7.79 6.01 21.75
CA GLN A 8 -7.18 5.95 21.49
C GLN A 8 -6.35 5.39 21.29
N GLN A 9 -6.43 5.99 21.57
CA GLN A 9 -5.40 5.34 21.49
C GLN A 9 -5.38 3.97 20.90
N GLY A 10 -5.05 3.23 20.93
CA GLY A 10 -4.99 1.89 20.59
C GLY A 10 -5.54 1.45 19.25
N GLN A 11 -5.98 2.32 18.48
CA GLN A 11 -6.47 2.01 17.13
C GLN A 11 -5.32 2.12 16.15
N GLN A 12 -4.35 1.19 16.25
CA GLN A 12 -3.25 1.17 15.29
C GLN A 12 -3.77 0.84 13.91
N LYS A 13 -3.40 1.65 12.95
CA LYS A 13 -3.71 1.36 11.56
C LYS A 13 -2.82 0.24 11.04
N ARG A 14 -3.39 -0.61 10.22
CA ARG A 14 -2.71 -1.78 9.67
C ARG A 14 -2.40 -1.58 8.21
N LEU A 15 -1.13 -1.68 7.89
CA LEU A 15 -0.63 -1.48 6.53
C LEU A 15 -0.07 -2.79 5.99
N LEU A 16 -0.20 -2.96 4.68
CA LEU A 16 0.43 -4.07 3.97
C LEU A 16 1.31 -3.47 2.89
N ILE A 17 2.59 -3.86 2.86
CA ILE A 17 3.53 -3.40 1.84
C ILE A 17 3.97 -4.59 1.01
N ILE A 18 3.79 -4.48 -0.31
CA ILE A 18 4.17 -5.55 -1.23
C ILE A 18 5.11 -4.96 -2.28
N ASP A 19 6.37 -5.43 -2.26
CA ASP A 19 7.42 -4.96 -3.17
C ASP A 19 8.45 -6.06 -3.26
N ASP A 20 8.92 -6.38 -4.47
CA ASP A 20 9.88 -7.47 -4.65
C ASP A 20 11.29 -7.15 -4.19
N GLU A 21 11.53 -5.94 -3.70
CA GLU A 21 12.82 -5.54 -3.12
C GLU A 21 12.77 -5.64 -1.59
N PRO A 22 13.39 -6.68 -0.99
CA PRO A 22 13.32 -6.86 0.47
C PRO A 22 13.87 -5.69 1.26
N ASP A 23 14.95 -5.06 0.78
CA ASP A 23 15.54 -3.92 1.50
C ASP A 23 14.53 -2.78 1.61
N LEU A 24 13.77 -2.55 0.56
CA LEU A 24 12.77 -1.49 0.55
C LEU A 24 11.62 -1.76 1.52
N THR A 25 11.10 -2.98 1.53
CA THR A 25 10.02 -3.33 2.46
C THR A 25 10.48 -3.24 3.91
N ILE A 26 11.73 -3.63 4.19
CA ILE A 26 12.28 -3.52 5.53
C ILE A 26 12.37 -2.06 5.97
N ILE A 27 12.96 -1.22 5.13
CA ILE A 27 13.14 0.19 5.45
C ILE A 27 11.80 0.90 5.65
N CYS A 28 10.87 0.66 4.73
CA CYS A 28 9.54 1.28 4.82
C CYS A 28 8.76 0.81 6.03
N SER A 29 8.81 -0.50 6.33
CA SER A 29 8.07 -1.03 7.46
C SER A 29 8.63 -0.50 8.79
N LEU A 30 9.95 -0.43 8.93
CA LEU A 30 10.55 0.11 10.14
C LEU A 30 10.18 1.58 10.35
N ALA A 31 10.19 2.36 9.28
CA ALA A 31 9.82 3.76 9.36
C ALA A 31 8.37 3.94 9.79
N LEU A 32 7.46 3.18 9.19
CA LEU A 32 6.04 3.30 9.48
C LEU A 32 5.70 2.74 10.86
N GLU A 33 6.35 1.65 11.27
CA GLU A 33 6.18 1.12 12.62
C GLU A 33 6.66 2.11 13.67
N TYR A 34 7.72 2.84 13.39
CA TYR A 34 8.19 3.87 14.30
C TYR A 34 7.10 4.93 14.56
N TYR A 35 6.29 5.22 13.56
CA TYR A 35 5.19 6.19 13.69
C TYR A 35 3.88 5.56 14.20
N GLY A 36 3.91 4.30 14.61
CA GLY A 36 2.78 3.68 15.27
C GLY A 36 1.89 2.79 14.40
N PHE A 37 2.26 2.53 13.16
CA PHE A 37 1.52 1.61 12.31
C PHE A 37 1.90 0.17 12.58
N THR A 38 0.96 -0.74 12.36
CA THR A 38 1.25 -2.18 12.32
C THR A 38 1.44 -2.53 10.85
N VAL A 39 2.56 -3.14 10.50
CA VAL A 39 2.92 -3.34 9.10
C VAL A 39 3.24 -4.81 8.81
N ASP A 40 2.54 -5.38 7.83
CA ASP A 40 2.90 -6.68 7.24
C ASP A 40 3.58 -6.42 5.90
N THR A 41 4.54 -7.27 5.54
CA THR A 41 5.26 -7.12 4.27
C THR A 41 5.34 -8.45 3.52
N PHE A 42 5.31 -8.36 2.20
CA PHE A 42 5.58 -9.49 1.31
C PHE A 42 6.45 -9.03 0.16
N ASN A 43 7.32 -9.92 -0.31
CA ASN A 43 8.22 -9.62 -1.43
C ASN A 43 7.86 -10.42 -2.69
N ASP A 44 6.74 -11.11 -2.66
CA ASP A 44 6.24 -11.91 -3.78
C ASP A 44 4.73 -11.68 -3.88
N SER A 45 4.26 -11.39 -5.08
CA SER A 45 2.85 -11.05 -5.30
C SER A 45 1.91 -12.23 -5.05
N GLU A 46 2.31 -13.44 -5.43
CA GLU A 46 1.48 -14.61 -5.21
C GLU A 46 1.37 -14.97 -3.73
N GLU A 47 2.49 -14.85 -3.01
CA GLU A 47 2.50 -15.07 -1.57
C GLU A 47 1.61 -14.04 -0.86
N ALA A 48 1.73 -12.78 -1.29
CA ALA A 48 0.91 -11.71 -0.72
C ALA A 48 -0.58 -11.99 -0.91
N LEU A 49 -0.95 -12.43 -2.12
CA LEU A 49 -2.34 -12.73 -2.41
C LEU A 49 -2.86 -13.91 -1.58
N SER A 50 -2.04 -14.96 -1.45
CA SER A 50 -2.42 -16.14 -0.67
C SER A 50 -2.61 -15.84 0.81
N ASN A 51 -1.88 -14.86 1.32
CA ASN A 51 -1.90 -14.50 2.75
C ASN A 51 -2.70 -13.24 3.05
N PHE A 52 -3.32 -12.66 2.04
CA PHE A 52 -4.10 -11.44 2.23
C PHE A 52 -5.30 -11.70 3.13
N LYS A 53 -5.53 -10.78 4.08
CA LYS A 53 -6.63 -10.87 5.03
C LYS A 53 -7.68 -9.81 4.67
N PRO A 54 -8.86 -10.22 4.16
CA PRO A 54 -9.93 -9.28 3.87
C PRO A 54 -10.41 -8.57 5.14
N ASP A 55 -10.81 -7.31 4.98
CA ASP A 55 -11.33 -6.46 6.06
C ASP A 55 -10.34 -6.27 7.21
N TYR A 56 -9.06 -6.41 6.92
CA TYR A 56 -8.02 -6.32 7.93
C TYR A 56 -7.12 -5.10 7.76
N TYR A 57 -6.76 -4.78 6.52
CA TYR A 57 -5.80 -3.70 6.24
C TYR A 57 -6.49 -2.37 5.98
N ASP A 58 -5.94 -1.31 6.56
CA ASP A 58 -6.41 0.05 6.31
C ASP A 58 -5.84 0.61 5.02
N LEU A 59 -4.65 0.14 4.61
CA LEU A 59 -4.02 0.57 3.37
C LEU A 59 -3.06 -0.50 2.89
N VAL A 60 -3.07 -0.76 1.59
CA VAL A 60 -2.11 -1.63 0.92
C VAL A 60 -1.23 -0.77 0.01
N ILE A 61 0.09 -0.92 0.15
CA ILE A 61 1.07 -0.21 -0.66
C ILE A 61 1.71 -1.23 -1.60
N LEU A 62 1.51 -1.04 -2.91
CA LEU A 62 1.93 -2.00 -3.93
C LEU A 62 3.01 -1.41 -4.83
N ASP A 63 4.08 -2.18 -5.04
CA ASP A 63 4.98 -1.91 -6.15
C ASP A 63 4.27 -2.35 -7.43
N ILE A 64 4.54 -1.67 -8.54
CA ILE A 64 3.91 -2.00 -9.81
C ILE A 64 4.68 -3.09 -10.53
N LYS A 65 6.01 -2.94 -10.64
CA LYS A 65 6.81 -3.86 -11.44
C LYS A 65 7.33 -5.03 -10.59
N MET A 66 6.62 -6.14 -10.65
CA MET A 66 7.00 -7.36 -9.94
C MET A 66 6.90 -8.57 -10.87
N PRO A 67 7.76 -9.60 -10.63
CA PRO A 67 7.68 -10.83 -11.43
C PRO A 67 6.35 -11.55 -11.22
N LYS A 68 5.96 -12.37 -12.17
CA LYS A 68 4.77 -13.24 -12.15
C LYS A 68 3.47 -12.46 -12.24
N MET A 69 3.19 -11.62 -11.26
CA MET A 69 1.97 -10.84 -11.21
C MET A 69 2.37 -9.41 -10.85
N ASP A 70 2.09 -8.46 -11.73
CA ASP A 70 2.46 -7.07 -11.45
C ASP A 70 1.46 -6.42 -10.48
N GLY A 71 1.77 -5.18 -10.08
CA GLY A 71 0.96 -4.49 -9.08
C GLY A 71 -0.48 -4.24 -9.51
N PHE A 72 -0.71 -4.04 -10.79
CA PHE A 72 -2.06 -3.80 -11.29
C PHE A 72 -2.89 -5.08 -11.27
N GLU A 73 -2.28 -6.19 -11.68
CA GLU A 73 -2.94 -7.49 -11.62
C GLU A 73 -3.25 -7.87 -10.17
N LEU A 74 -2.28 -7.62 -9.29
CA LEU A 74 -2.48 -7.89 -7.87
C LEU A 74 -3.58 -7.00 -7.30
N TYR A 75 -3.61 -5.73 -7.68
CA TYR A 75 -4.68 -4.81 -7.28
C TYR A 75 -6.06 -5.39 -7.61
N ASP A 76 -6.23 -5.87 -8.83
CA ASP A 76 -7.51 -6.45 -9.24
C ASP A 76 -7.88 -7.66 -8.38
N GLU A 77 -6.91 -8.52 -8.09
CA GLU A 77 -7.16 -9.71 -7.26
C GLU A 77 -7.49 -9.35 -5.81
N LEU A 78 -6.80 -8.36 -5.26
CA LEU A 78 -7.08 -7.91 -3.89
C LEU A 78 -8.47 -7.29 -3.78
N LYS A 79 -8.88 -6.52 -4.77
CA LYS A 79 -10.21 -5.91 -4.80
C LYS A 79 -11.32 -6.94 -4.89
N LYS A 80 -11.06 -8.09 -5.49
CA LYS A 80 -12.02 -9.19 -5.51
C LYS A 80 -12.22 -9.79 -4.12
N LYS A 81 -11.17 -9.78 -3.31
CA LYS A 81 -11.22 -10.32 -1.94
C LYS A 81 -11.77 -9.31 -0.93
N ASP A 82 -11.51 -8.03 -1.16
CA ASP A 82 -11.92 -6.95 -0.26
C ASP A 82 -12.18 -5.71 -1.10
N ASN A 83 -13.43 -5.50 -1.46
CA ASN A 83 -13.82 -4.42 -2.36
C ASN A 83 -13.54 -3.02 -1.78
N ASP A 84 -13.47 -2.92 -0.46
CA ASP A 84 -13.29 -1.64 0.21
C ASP A 84 -11.86 -1.30 0.59
N VAL A 85 -10.90 -2.21 0.33
CA VAL A 85 -9.52 -1.97 0.73
C VAL A 85 -8.94 -0.78 -0.04
N LYS A 86 -8.27 0.11 0.67
CA LYS A 86 -7.54 1.21 0.04
C LYS A 86 -6.21 0.70 -0.45
N VAL A 87 -5.85 1.08 -1.67
CA VAL A 87 -4.59 0.68 -2.29
C VAL A 87 -3.91 1.90 -2.87
N CYS A 88 -2.60 2.00 -2.65
CA CYS A 88 -1.78 2.97 -3.36
C CYS A 88 -0.59 2.26 -3.98
N PHE A 89 0.03 2.91 -4.95
CA PHE A 89 1.11 2.32 -5.72
C PHE A 89 2.42 3.07 -5.47
N LEU A 90 3.48 2.30 -5.27
CA LEU A 90 4.82 2.83 -5.09
C LEU A 90 5.62 2.43 -6.32
N THR A 91 6.06 3.39 -7.13
CA THR A 91 6.66 3.10 -8.42
C THR A 91 7.87 3.95 -8.72
N ALA A 92 8.86 3.35 -9.38
CA ALA A 92 10.04 4.06 -9.86
C ALA A 92 9.85 4.59 -11.29
N SER A 93 8.77 4.23 -11.96
CA SER A 93 8.62 4.51 -13.39
C SER A 93 7.36 5.29 -13.74
N GLU A 94 7.55 6.45 -14.38
CA GLU A 94 6.44 7.21 -14.92
C GLU A 94 5.84 6.53 -16.14
N LEU A 95 6.63 5.74 -16.87
CA LEU A 95 6.13 5.00 -18.01
C LEU A 95 5.04 4.01 -17.59
N TYR A 96 5.25 3.33 -16.47
CA TYR A 96 4.23 2.41 -15.94
C TYR A 96 2.96 3.14 -15.60
N TYR A 97 3.08 4.32 -15.01
CA TYR A 97 1.92 5.12 -14.69
C TYR A 97 1.15 5.53 -15.95
N GLU A 98 1.86 5.95 -17.00
CA GLU A 98 1.23 6.36 -18.25
C GLU A 98 0.56 5.17 -18.95
N GLU A 99 1.23 4.00 -18.96
CA GLU A 99 0.63 2.78 -19.52
C GLU A 99 -0.64 2.41 -18.79
N PHE A 100 -0.58 2.46 -17.48
CA PHE A 100 -1.72 2.16 -16.63
C PHE A 100 -2.91 3.06 -16.97
N ARG A 101 -2.67 4.34 -17.12
CA ARG A 101 -3.72 5.29 -17.44
C ARG A 101 -4.35 5.06 -18.80
N LYS A 102 -3.58 4.53 -19.74
CA LYS A 102 -4.08 4.26 -21.09
C LYS A 102 -4.92 3.00 -21.18
N LYS A 103 -4.79 2.13 -20.18
CA LYS A 103 -5.53 0.86 -20.17
C LYS A 103 -6.84 0.98 -19.41
N GLU A 104 -7.09 0.03 -18.52
CA GLU A 104 -8.39 -0.11 -17.86
C GLU A 104 -8.53 0.70 -16.59
N TYR A 105 -7.43 1.24 -16.11
CA TYR A 105 -7.37 1.81 -14.77
C TYR A 105 -7.38 3.33 -14.75
N HIS A 106 -7.73 3.95 -15.86
CA HIS A 106 -7.73 5.40 -15.98
C HIS A 106 -8.65 6.09 -14.96
N ALA A 107 -9.54 5.34 -14.35
CA ALA A 107 -10.43 5.85 -13.31
C ALA A 107 -9.73 6.02 -11.96
N LEU A 108 -8.54 5.40 -11.77
CA LEU A 108 -7.80 5.56 -10.54
C LEU A 108 -7.13 6.92 -10.48
N ASP A 109 -7.19 7.52 -9.31
CA ASP A 109 -6.63 8.84 -9.07
C ASP A 109 -5.09 8.76 -9.06
N LYS A 110 -4.44 9.66 -9.80
CA LYS A 110 -2.98 9.72 -9.80
C LYS A 110 -2.41 10.02 -8.41
N ARG A 111 -3.20 10.56 -7.50
CA ARG A 111 -2.78 10.81 -6.12
C ARG A 111 -2.54 9.53 -5.35
N LEU A 112 -2.94 8.38 -5.89
CA LEU A 112 -2.66 7.08 -5.31
C LEU A 112 -1.27 6.56 -5.69
N PHE A 113 -0.51 7.30 -6.50
CA PHE A 113 0.81 6.89 -6.94
C PHE A 113 1.89 7.66 -6.18
N ILE A 114 2.81 6.91 -5.57
CA ILE A 114 3.94 7.47 -4.82
C ILE A 114 5.20 7.13 -5.59
N ARG A 115 6.04 8.13 -5.86
CA ARG A 115 7.26 7.96 -6.64
C ARG A 115 8.42 7.50 -5.77
N LYS A 116 9.15 6.49 -6.23
CA LYS A 116 10.43 6.09 -5.65
C LYS A 116 11.54 6.96 -6.27
N PRO A 117 12.62 7.25 -5.57
CA PRO A 117 12.82 7.00 -4.14
C PRO A 117 12.07 8.03 -3.30
N ILE A 118 11.66 7.62 -2.11
CA ILE A 118 10.93 8.52 -1.20
C ILE A 118 11.56 8.40 0.18
N ASP A 119 11.76 9.52 0.87
CA ASP A 119 12.28 9.47 2.21
C ASP A 119 11.16 9.16 3.22
N ASN A 120 11.56 8.81 4.44
CA ASN A 120 10.63 8.32 5.45
C ASN A 120 9.57 9.35 5.83
N GLU A 121 9.94 10.62 5.92
CA GLU A 121 8.99 11.67 6.27
C GLU A 121 7.96 11.89 5.17
N ASP A 122 8.41 11.89 3.93
CA ASP A 122 7.50 12.05 2.79
C ASP A 122 6.59 10.83 2.64
N LEU A 123 7.13 9.63 2.89
CA LEU A 123 6.30 8.42 2.87
C LEU A 123 5.19 8.51 3.91
N LEU A 124 5.52 8.95 5.12
CA LEU A 124 4.53 9.12 6.18
C LEU A 124 3.47 10.13 5.77
N LYS A 125 3.87 11.25 5.18
CA LYS A 125 2.91 12.26 4.71
C LYS A 125 1.97 11.71 3.67
N GLU A 126 2.51 10.95 2.70
CA GLU A 126 1.68 10.36 1.65
C GLU A 126 0.72 9.31 2.19
N VAL A 127 1.20 8.46 3.09
CA VAL A 127 0.35 7.45 3.72
C VAL A 127 -0.80 8.11 4.48
N ASN A 128 -0.50 9.11 5.29
CA ASN A 128 -1.54 9.82 6.04
C ASN A 128 -2.53 10.52 5.13
N ARG A 129 -2.05 11.14 4.05
CA ARG A 129 -2.90 11.82 3.09
C ARG A 129 -3.89 10.84 2.46
N ILE A 130 -3.39 9.69 2.03
CA ILE A 130 -4.23 8.68 1.36
C ILE A 130 -5.23 8.07 2.34
N MET A 131 -4.79 7.77 3.55
CA MET A 131 -5.65 7.13 4.54
C MET A 131 -6.77 8.03 5.03
N THR A 132 -6.55 9.34 5.04
CA THR A 132 -7.57 10.29 5.49
C THR A 132 -8.46 10.80 4.38
N SER A 133 -8.16 10.47 3.12
CA SER A 133 -9.02 10.88 2.01
C SER A 133 -10.25 9.98 1.92
N ALA A 134 -11.35 10.58 1.53
CA ALA A 134 -12.60 9.86 1.42
C ALA A 134 -12.64 8.94 0.19
#